data_dcf26f12b6c17d2179eee4bbfd4cb921
#
_entry.id   dcf26f12b6c17d2179eee4bbfd4cb921
#
_cell.length_a   1.000
_cell.length_b   1.000
_cell.length_c   1.000
_cell.angle_alpha   90.00
_cell.angle_beta   90.00
_cell.angle_gamma   90.00
#
_symmetry.space_group_name_H-M   'P 1'
#
loop_
_entity.id
_entity.type
_entity.pdbx_description
1 polymer ?
#
loop_
_entity_poly.entity_id
_entity_poly.type
_entity_poly.pdbx_seq_one_letter_code
_entity_poly.pdbx_strand_id
1 'polypeptide(L)'
;HKVIVSSPTYLATSRPLAKVSNKCAVIPLGIDDRFSGQTRNDSAVVPASAGKTSAKTTGSLNVLAIGRMTHYKGFDILLRAVAQTEGITLDLVGHGELTQSLERLKDSLNLSERVRFHGLLDDNAKDELLSRCDCLCLPSTDRTESFGMVLLEAMSAAKACVVSDVEGSGMSWLVEDGETGLVTPTNNVDGLTDALCRLRDDPALATRLGLKGRQKFLTTLTIDASAEAIQNLYHHLPSTP
;
A
#
# COMPACT_ATOMS: atom_id res chain seq x y z
N HIS A 1 2.82 -18.00 -28.03
CA HIS A 1 2.04 -17.49 -26.90
C HIS A 1 2.98 -16.95 -25.81
N LYS A 2 2.62 -15.83 -25.18
CA LYS A 2 3.28 -15.27 -23.99
C LYS A 2 2.33 -15.32 -22.80
N VAL A 3 2.89 -15.36 -21.59
CA VAL A 3 2.19 -15.29 -20.31
C VAL A 3 2.57 -13.99 -19.64
N ILE A 4 1.61 -13.15 -19.28
CA ILE A 4 1.85 -11.90 -18.54
C ILE A 4 1.70 -12.20 -17.06
N VAL A 5 2.63 -11.71 -16.25
CA VAL A 5 2.61 -11.80 -14.78
C VAL A 5 2.81 -10.41 -14.17
N SER A 6 2.18 -10.16 -13.04
CA SER A 6 2.13 -8.82 -12.43
C SER A 6 3.42 -8.41 -11.69
N SER A 7 4.26 -9.37 -11.26
CA SER A 7 5.50 -9.03 -10.55
C SER A 7 6.59 -10.08 -10.74
N PRO A 8 7.87 -9.69 -10.62
CA PRO A 8 8.99 -10.64 -10.67
C PRO A 8 8.94 -11.65 -9.52
N THR A 9 8.54 -11.23 -8.32
CA THR A 9 8.43 -12.09 -7.13
C THR A 9 7.40 -13.19 -7.33
N TYR A 10 6.24 -12.85 -7.92
CA TYR A 10 5.23 -13.85 -8.25
C TYR A 10 5.76 -14.86 -9.30
N LEU A 11 6.46 -14.38 -10.33
CA LEU A 11 7.06 -15.27 -11.34
C LEU A 11 8.07 -16.22 -10.73
N ALA A 12 8.97 -15.71 -9.90
CA ALA A 12 10.07 -16.48 -9.31
C ALA A 12 9.58 -17.61 -8.38
N THR A 13 8.45 -17.40 -7.69
CA THR A 13 7.92 -18.34 -6.68
C THR A 13 6.78 -19.21 -7.20
N SER A 14 6.29 -18.97 -8.42
CA SER A 14 5.15 -19.71 -8.99
C SER A 14 5.61 -21.02 -9.61
N ARG A 15 5.38 -22.14 -8.92
CA ARG A 15 5.67 -23.49 -9.43
C ARG A 15 5.09 -23.77 -10.82
N PRO A 16 3.81 -23.42 -11.13
CA PRO A 16 3.26 -23.62 -12.47
C PRO A 16 4.00 -22.86 -13.55
N LEU A 17 4.49 -21.63 -13.26
CA LEU A 17 5.17 -20.78 -14.22
C LEU A 17 6.64 -21.15 -14.43
N ALA A 18 7.25 -21.87 -13.50
CA ALA A 18 8.65 -22.28 -13.61
C ALA A 18 8.95 -23.04 -14.93
N LYS A 19 7.99 -23.85 -15.41
CA LYS A 19 8.12 -24.62 -16.66
C LYS A 19 8.02 -23.78 -17.94
N VAL A 20 7.50 -22.56 -17.84
CA VAL A 20 7.25 -21.65 -18.97
C VAL A 20 7.81 -20.25 -18.72
N SER A 21 8.75 -20.11 -17.80
CA SER A 21 9.31 -18.83 -17.38
C SER A 21 9.91 -18.03 -18.54
N ASN A 22 10.50 -18.71 -19.54
CA ASN A 22 11.02 -18.11 -20.77
C ASN A 22 9.92 -17.51 -21.68
N LYS A 23 8.67 -17.86 -21.46
CA LYS A 23 7.49 -17.29 -22.13
C LYS A 23 6.81 -16.21 -21.32
N CYS A 24 7.23 -15.99 -20.08
CA CYS A 24 6.64 -15.00 -19.20
C CYS A 24 7.22 -13.60 -19.49
N ALA A 25 6.33 -12.61 -19.43
CA ALA A 25 6.69 -11.19 -19.44
C ALA A 25 6.11 -10.56 -18.15
N VAL A 26 6.95 -9.84 -17.43
CA VAL A 26 6.49 -9.10 -16.25
C VAL A 26 5.93 -7.76 -16.70
N ILE A 27 4.64 -7.57 -16.52
CA ILE A 27 3.94 -6.31 -16.78
C ILE A 27 3.10 -6.02 -15.53
N PRO A 28 3.47 -5.00 -14.74
CA PRO A 28 2.73 -4.64 -13.54
C PRO A 28 1.30 -4.22 -13.84
N LEU A 29 0.42 -4.40 -12.87
CA LEU A 29 -0.91 -3.81 -12.91
C LEU A 29 -0.79 -2.30 -12.75
N GLY A 30 -1.65 -1.54 -13.43
CA GLY A 30 -1.73 -0.09 -13.34
C GLY A 30 -3.12 0.37 -12.94
N ILE A 31 -3.21 1.57 -12.38
CA ILE A 31 -4.45 2.28 -12.11
C ILE A 31 -4.41 3.69 -12.69
N ASP A 32 -5.59 4.32 -12.79
CA ASP A 32 -5.68 5.73 -13.16
C ASP A 32 -5.06 6.62 -12.09
N ASP A 33 -4.44 7.70 -12.53
CA ASP A 33 -3.88 8.72 -11.62
C ASP A 33 -4.97 9.69 -11.15
N ARG A 34 -5.67 9.31 -10.09
CA ARG A 34 -6.74 10.13 -9.49
C ARG A 34 -6.23 11.38 -8.76
N PHE A 35 -4.92 11.47 -8.49
CA PHE A 35 -4.28 12.59 -7.80
C PHE A 35 -3.46 13.49 -8.72
N SER A 36 -3.61 13.39 -10.04
CA SER A 36 -2.83 14.14 -11.04
C SER A 36 -2.93 15.67 -10.92
N GLY A 37 -4.03 16.19 -10.37
CA GLY A 37 -4.24 17.62 -10.17
C GLY A 37 -3.66 18.19 -8.88
N GLN A 38 -3.29 17.34 -7.91
CA GLN A 38 -2.87 17.76 -6.58
C GLN A 38 -1.35 17.97 -6.45
N THR A 39 -0.57 17.44 -7.41
CA THR A 39 0.90 17.40 -7.36
C THR A 39 1.59 18.40 -8.31
N ARG A 40 0.87 19.36 -8.93
CA ARG A 40 1.42 20.31 -9.92
C ARG A 40 2.37 21.39 -9.37
N ASN A 41 2.89 21.25 -8.15
CA ASN A 41 3.89 22.16 -7.60
C ASN A 41 5.19 21.43 -7.20
N ASP A 42 5.71 20.55 -8.06
CA ASP A 42 6.91 19.73 -7.81
C ASP A 42 8.25 20.51 -7.88
N SER A 43 8.24 21.84 -7.84
CA SER A 43 9.48 22.62 -7.73
C SER A 43 9.56 23.57 -6.54
N ALA A 44 8.57 23.64 -5.70
CA ALA A 44 8.64 24.31 -4.40
C ALA A 44 7.35 24.10 -3.61
N VAL A 45 7.49 23.70 -2.33
CA VAL A 45 6.51 23.95 -1.29
C VAL A 45 5.26 23.03 -1.28
N VAL A 46 5.09 22.34 -0.17
CA VAL A 46 3.85 21.79 0.38
C VAL A 46 2.61 22.58 -0.10
N PRO A 47 1.58 21.94 -0.70
CA PRO A 47 0.39 22.67 -1.14
C PRO A 47 -0.36 23.25 0.06
N ALA A 48 -0.42 24.57 0.13
CA ALA A 48 -1.21 25.34 1.09
C ALA A 48 -2.68 25.42 0.65
N SER A 49 -3.37 24.28 0.51
CA SER A 49 -4.84 24.26 0.34
C SER A 49 -5.51 22.99 0.85
N ALA A 50 -4.93 22.36 1.88
CA ALA A 50 -5.70 21.51 2.77
C ALA A 50 -6.21 22.40 3.90
N GLY A 51 -7.53 22.44 4.13
CA GLY A 51 -8.11 23.17 5.24
C GLY A 51 -7.35 22.84 6.52
N LYS A 52 -6.90 23.90 7.24
CA LYS A 52 -6.25 23.92 8.55
C LYS A 52 -5.52 22.61 8.93
N THR A 53 -4.45 22.27 8.27
CA THR A 53 -3.43 21.40 8.83
C THR A 53 -2.69 22.22 9.88
N SER A 54 -3.06 22.03 11.15
CA SER A 54 -2.15 22.41 12.24
C SER A 54 -0.79 21.79 11.93
N ALA A 55 0.28 22.56 12.11
CA ALA A 55 1.65 22.08 11.98
C ALA A 55 1.75 20.73 12.68
N LYS A 56 2.13 19.67 11.95
CA LYS A 56 2.12 18.31 12.47
C LYS A 56 3.10 18.23 13.62
N THR A 57 2.58 17.97 14.80
CA THR A 57 3.39 17.78 16.00
C THR A 57 4.17 16.49 15.82
N THR A 58 5.49 16.54 15.96
CA THR A 58 6.33 15.34 16.10
C THR A 58 5.70 14.44 17.15
N GLY A 59 5.49 13.17 16.84
CA GLY A 59 4.83 12.22 17.74
C GLY A 59 3.39 11.84 17.39
N SER A 60 2.86 12.23 16.22
CA SER A 60 1.55 11.75 15.73
C SER A 60 1.65 11.13 14.33
N LEU A 61 0.90 10.03 14.10
CA LEU A 61 0.82 9.34 12.81
C LEU A 61 -0.62 8.89 12.54
N ASN A 62 -1.15 9.25 11.37
CA ASN A 62 -2.45 8.77 10.90
C ASN A 62 -2.24 7.63 9.91
N VAL A 63 -2.57 6.42 10.30
CA VAL A 63 -2.46 5.21 9.49
C VAL A 63 -3.78 4.91 8.81
N LEU A 64 -3.74 4.56 7.55
CA LEU A 64 -4.88 4.05 6.80
C LEU A 64 -4.64 2.59 6.43
N ALA A 65 -5.64 1.73 6.58
CA ALA A 65 -5.61 0.38 6.05
C ALA A 65 -6.92 0.08 5.32
N ILE A 66 -6.81 -0.44 4.09
CA ILE A 66 -7.95 -0.70 3.21
C ILE A 66 -7.92 -2.15 2.75
N GLY A 67 -9.04 -2.85 2.90
CA GLY A 67 -9.19 -4.19 2.36
C GLY A 67 -10.33 -4.98 2.98
N ARG A 68 -10.61 -6.13 2.38
CA ARG A 68 -11.57 -7.07 2.94
C ARG A 68 -11.07 -7.56 4.31
N MET A 69 -11.94 -7.56 5.33
CA MET A 69 -11.58 -8.00 6.69
C MET A 69 -11.56 -9.53 6.76
N THR A 70 -10.43 -10.11 6.33
CA THR A 70 -10.15 -11.54 6.25
C THR A 70 -8.83 -11.87 6.96
N HIS A 71 -8.58 -13.14 7.25
CA HIS A 71 -7.39 -13.58 7.99
C HIS A 71 -6.07 -13.12 7.34
N TYR A 72 -5.94 -13.31 6.02
CA TYR A 72 -4.68 -13.01 5.34
C TYR A 72 -4.33 -11.50 5.29
N LYS A 73 -5.27 -10.60 5.58
CA LYS A 73 -5.01 -9.15 5.63
C LYS A 73 -4.24 -8.69 6.86
N GLY A 74 -4.20 -9.52 7.94
CA GLY A 74 -3.39 -9.23 9.13
C GLY A 74 -3.82 -8.00 9.93
N PHE A 75 -5.08 -7.58 9.84
CA PHE A 75 -5.55 -6.39 10.56
C PHE A 75 -5.55 -6.56 12.08
N ASP A 76 -5.59 -7.79 12.58
CA ASP A 76 -5.39 -8.09 14.00
C ASP A 76 -3.94 -7.80 14.45
N ILE A 77 -2.95 -8.05 13.59
CA ILE A 77 -1.53 -7.70 13.83
C ILE A 77 -1.40 -6.18 13.89
N LEU A 78 -2.05 -5.46 12.96
CA LEU A 78 -2.03 -4.00 12.95
C LEU A 78 -2.68 -3.40 14.20
N LEU A 79 -3.82 -3.92 14.63
CA LEU A 79 -4.47 -3.48 15.87
C LEU A 79 -3.55 -3.67 17.08
N ARG A 80 -2.85 -4.80 17.18
CA ARG A 80 -1.88 -5.06 18.25
C ARG A 80 -0.68 -4.14 18.19
N ALA A 81 -0.16 -3.84 17.01
CA ALA A 81 0.93 -2.89 16.83
C ALA A 81 0.52 -1.47 17.25
N VAL A 82 -0.69 -1.02 16.87
CA VAL A 82 -1.23 0.27 17.32
C VAL A 82 -1.45 0.31 18.83
N ALA A 83 -1.81 -0.82 19.45
CA ALA A 83 -1.97 -0.90 20.91
C ALA A 83 -0.66 -0.72 21.68
N GLN A 84 0.48 -1.14 21.10
CA GLN A 84 1.81 -0.99 21.71
C GLN A 84 2.39 0.42 21.59
N THR A 85 1.72 1.33 20.89
CA THR A 85 2.24 2.67 20.58
C THR A 85 1.28 3.75 21.09
N GLU A 86 1.82 4.93 21.34
CA GLU A 86 1.05 6.17 21.55
C GLU A 86 1.17 7.08 20.32
N GLY A 87 0.24 8.03 20.18
CA GLY A 87 0.26 9.01 19.09
C GLY A 87 -0.06 8.44 17.70
N ILE A 88 -0.56 7.20 17.60
CA ILE A 88 -0.99 6.60 16.34
C ILE A 88 -2.50 6.45 16.31
N THR A 89 -3.13 6.96 15.24
CA THR A 89 -4.53 6.70 14.90
C THR A 89 -4.61 5.81 13.68
N LEU A 90 -5.68 5.02 13.57
CA LEU A 90 -5.90 4.07 12.49
C LEU A 90 -7.31 4.19 11.93
N ASP A 91 -7.41 4.42 10.64
CA ASP A 91 -8.63 4.31 9.87
C ASP A 91 -8.64 2.97 9.12
N LEU A 92 -9.62 2.10 9.43
CA LEU A 92 -9.82 0.80 8.78
C LEU A 92 -11.01 0.87 7.83
N VAL A 93 -10.76 0.65 6.54
CA VAL A 93 -11.78 0.66 5.48
C VAL A 93 -11.97 -0.73 4.92
N GLY A 94 -13.21 -1.17 4.87
CA GLY A 94 -13.61 -2.45 4.33
C GLY A 94 -14.58 -3.20 5.24
N HIS A 95 -14.97 -4.38 4.78
CA HIS A 95 -15.87 -5.27 5.51
C HIS A 95 -15.50 -6.73 5.18
N GLY A 96 -15.85 -7.67 6.04
CA GLY A 96 -15.59 -9.10 5.82
C GLY A 96 -15.98 -9.95 7.02
N GLU A 97 -15.65 -11.23 6.94
CA GLU A 97 -15.99 -12.20 7.98
C GLU A 97 -15.36 -11.91 9.34
N LEU A 98 -14.26 -11.16 9.37
CA LEU A 98 -13.58 -10.81 10.62
C LEU A 98 -13.98 -9.45 11.20
N THR A 99 -14.88 -8.69 10.56
CA THR A 99 -15.26 -7.34 11.02
C THR A 99 -15.59 -7.34 12.51
N GLN A 100 -16.54 -8.17 12.94
CA GLN A 100 -16.99 -8.19 14.33
C GLN A 100 -15.90 -8.66 15.33
N SER A 101 -15.02 -9.58 14.90
CA SER A 101 -13.92 -10.05 15.76
C SER A 101 -12.83 -9.00 15.89
N LEU A 102 -12.55 -8.21 14.84
CA LEU A 102 -11.61 -7.09 14.88
C LEU A 102 -12.15 -5.93 15.73
N GLU A 103 -13.44 -5.63 15.67
CA GLU A 103 -14.08 -4.64 16.55
C GLU A 103 -13.96 -5.04 18.02
N ARG A 104 -14.25 -6.30 18.36
CA ARG A 104 -14.04 -6.83 19.71
C ARG A 104 -12.58 -6.77 20.16
N LEU A 105 -11.64 -7.07 19.24
CA LEU A 105 -10.21 -6.95 19.53
C LEU A 105 -9.82 -5.50 19.81
N LYS A 106 -10.28 -4.55 18.99
CA LYS A 106 -10.09 -3.10 19.20
C LYS A 106 -10.55 -2.69 20.61
N ASP A 107 -11.74 -3.10 21.02
CA ASP A 107 -12.30 -2.76 22.34
C ASP A 107 -11.49 -3.40 23.48
N SER A 108 -11.09 -4.67 23.34
CA SER A 108 -10.24 -5.37 24.33
C SER A 108 -8.83 -4.77 24.49
N LEU A 109 -8.34 -4.09 23.44
CA LEU A 109 -7.05 -3.38 23.44
C LEU A 109 -7.20 -1.90 23.85
N ASN A 110 -8.40 -1.44 24.23
CA ASN A 110 -8.69 -0.04 24.61
C ASN A 110 -8.36 0.97 23.48
N LEU A 111 -8.66 0.61 22.23
CA LEU A 111 -8.34 1.42 21.05
C LEU A 111 -9.51 2.26 20.51
N SER A 112 -10.67 2.31 21.20
CA SER A 112 -11.89 2.92 20.68
C SER A 112 -11.75 4.39 20.31
N GLU A 113 -10.88 5.15 20.98
CA GLU A 113 -10.59 6.55 20.66
C GLU A 113 -9.58 6.75 19.51
N ARG A 114 -8.82 5.70 19.16
CA ARG A 114 -7.71 5.78 18.21
C ARG A 114 -7.94 5.00 16.91
N VAL A 115 -8.90 4.08 16.89
CA VAL A 115 -9.18 3.21 15.74
C VAL A 115 -10.63 3.37 15.30
N ARG A 116 -10.83 3.71 14.03
CA ARG A 116 -12.13 3.87 13.41
C ARG A 116 -12.35 2.84 12.32
N PHE A 117 -13.50 2.18 12.35
CA PHE A 117 -13.97 1.27 11.31
C PHE A 117 -14.98 2.03 10.44
N HIS A 118 -14.69 2.17 9.15
CA HIS A 118 -15.51 2.94 8.21
C HIS A 118 -16.48 2.07 7.40
N GLY A 119 -16.36 0.74 7.48
CA GLY A 119 -17.12 -0.14 6.60
C GLY A 119 -16.70 0.02 5.13
N LEU A 120 -17.64 -0.22 4.21
CA LEU A 120 -17.42 -0.02 2.78
C LEU A 120 -17.58 1.45 2.43
N LEU A 121 -16.62 1.99 1.72
CA LEU A 121 -16.62 3.37 1.22
C LEU A 121 -16.58 3.37 -0.31
N ASP A 122 -17.15 4.40 -0.92
CA ASP A 122 -16.94 4.72 -2.33
C ASP A 122 -15.54 5.28 -2.59
N ASP A 123 -15.18 5.45 -3.85
CA ASP A 123 -13.85 5.91 -4.23
C ASP A 123 -13.55 7.33 -3.74
N ASN A 124 -14.53 8.24 -3.74
CA ASN A 124 -14.33 9.60 -3.28
C ASN A 124 -14.02 9.65 -1.77
N ALA A 125 -14.76 8.90 -0.96
CA ALA A 125 -14.52 8.82 0.48
C ALA A 125 -13.18 8.14 0.81
N LYS A 126 -12.76 7.13 0.02
CA LYS A 126 -11.42 6.53 0.14
C LYS A 126 -10.32 7.52 -0.21
N ASP A 127 -10.48 8.28 -1.30
CA ASP A 127 -9.52 9.31 -1.72
C ASP A 127 -9.39 10.43 -0.69
N GLU A 128 -10.48 10.79 -0.01
CA GLU A 128 -10.44 11.73 1.11
C GLU A 128 -9.60 11.19 2.28
N LEU A 129 -9.76 9.93 2.67
CA LEU A 129 -8.94 9.28 3.71
C LEU A 129 -7.48 9.16 3.26
N LEU A 130 -7.22 8.75 2.02
CA LEU A 130 -5.88 8.71 1.44
C LEU A 130 -5.21 10.09 1.48
N SER A 131 -5.94 11.16 1.17
CA SER A 131 -5.37 12.51 1.20
C SER A 131 -4.92 12.94 2.60
N ARG A 132 -5.60 12.48 3.65
CA ARG A 132 -5.39 12.85 5.06
C ARG A 132 -4.41 11.96 5.81
N CYS A 133 -4.26 10.70 5.42
CA CYS A 133 -3.35 9.79 6.10
C CYS A 133 -1.88 10.17 5.87
N ASP A 134 -1.01 9.63 6.71
CA ASP A 134 0.44 9.77 6.60
C ASP A 134 1.06 8.58 5.89
N CYS A 135 0.51 7.41 6.16
CA CYS A 135 0.90 6.18 5.50
C CYS A 135 -0.29 5.25 5.32
N LEU A 136 -0.19 4.38 4.31
CA LEU A 136 -1.04 3.21 4.16
C LEU A 136 -0.30 1.99 4.68
N CYS A 137 -0.97 1.19 5.52
CA CYS A 137 -0.44 -0.06 6.04
C CYS A 137 -1.20 -1.25 5.44
N LEU A 138 -0.46 -2.19 4.84
CA LEU A 138 -0.98 -3.45 4.31
C LEU A 138 -0.22 -4.63 4.91
N PRO A 139 -0.57 -5.09 6.13
CA PRO A 139 0.17 -6.08 6.90
C PRO A 139 -0.24 -7.52 6.54
N SER A 140 -0.49 -7.78 5.27
CA SER A 140 -0.95 -9.09 4.80
C SER A 140 0.02 -10.21 5.16
N THR A 141 -0.52 -11.40 5.44
CA THR A 141 0.23 -12.50 6.07
C THR A 141 0.55 -13.65 5.14
N ASP A 142 -0.08 -13.70 3.97
CA ASP A 142 0.18 -14.73 2.98
C ASP A 142 0.03 -14.24 1.53
N ARG A 143 0.45 -15.06 0.57
CA ARG A 143 0.46 -14.75 -0.86
C ARG A 143 -0.91 -14.63 -1.53
N THR A 144 -2.01 -14.78 -0.80
CA THR A 144 -3.35 -14.43 -1.27
C THR A 144 -3.41 -12.93 -1.60
N GLU A 145 -2.60 -12.13 -0.90
CA GLU A 145 -2.26 -10.77 -1.33
C GLU A 145 -1.20 -10.83 -2.44
N SER A 146 -1.64 -11.07 -3.65
CA SER A 146 -0.72 -11.33 -4.76
C SER A 146 0.03 -10.09 -5.25
N PHE A 147 -0.58 -8.91 -5.16
CA PHE A 147 -0.01 -7.66 -5.70
C PHE A 147 -0.16 -6.46 -4.76
N GLY A 148 -1.34 -6.27 -4.14
CA GLY A 148 -1.60 -5.13 -3.27
C GLY A 148 -2.06 -3.89 -4.03
N MET A 149 -3.19 -3.98 -4.77
CA MET A 149 -3.73 -2.86 -5.57
C MET A 149 -3.87 -1.55 -4.79
N VAL A 150 -4.23 -1.63 -3.51
CA VAL A 150 -4.37 -0.45 -2.63
C VAL A 150 -3.03 0.28 -2.41
N LEU A 151 -1.89 -0.38 -2.60
CA LEU A 151 -0.58 0.26 -2.57
C LEU A 151 -0.39 1.23 -3.74
N LEU A 152 -0.94 0.89 -4.92
CA LEU A 152 -0.92 1.80 -6.07
C LEU A 152 -1.73 3.06 -5.77
N GLU A 153 -2.89 2.91 -5.10
CA GLU A 153 -3.71 4.04 -4.67
C GLU A 153 -2.95 4.94 -3.69
N ALA A 154 -2.25 4.37 -2.72
CA ALA A 154 -1.42 5.12 -1.77
C ALA A 154 -0.22 5.79 -2.45
N MET A 155 0.47 5.09 -3.34
CA MET A 155 1.59 5.63 -4.12
C MET A 155 1.10 6.75 -5.05
N SER A 156 -0.07 6.63 -5.68
CA SER A 156 -0.66 7.70 -6.49
C SER A 156 -0.97 8.95 -5.68
N ALA A 157 -1.29 8.81 -4.39
CA ALA A 157 -1.52 9.89 -3.45
C ALA A 157 -0.23 10.38 -2.73
N ALA A 158 0.95 9.93 -3.16
CA ALA A 158 2.24 10.23 -2.53
C ALA A 158 2.30 9.88 -1.03
N LYS A 159 1.67 8.77 -0.61
CA LYS A 159 1.69 8.29 0.77
C LYS A 159 2.74 7.21 0.96
N ALA A 160 3.42 7.25 2.11
CA ALA A 160 4.30 6.16 2.52
C ALA A 160 3.50 4.86 2.63
N CYS A 161 4.12 3.74 2.26
CA CYS A 161 3.53 2.42 2.41
C CYS A 161 4.28 1.61 3.47
N VAL A 162 3.56 0.90 4.32
CA VAL A 162 4.13 -0.10 5.24
C VAL A 162 3.53 -1.46 4.87
N VAL A 163 4.37 -2.42 4.54
CA VAL A 163 3.93 -3.75 4.08
C VAL A 163 4.67 -4.87 4.80
N SER A 164 4.08 -6.05 4.81
CA SER A 164 4.77 -7.26 5.23
C SER A 164 5.56 -7.88 4.08
N ASP A 165 6.71 -8.50 4.39
CA ASP A 165 7.51 -9.28 3.45
C ASP A 165 6.90 -10.69 3.28
N VAL A 166 5.93 -10.80 2.39
CA VAL A 166 5.25 -12.05 2.09
C VAL A 166 5.90 -12.72 0.89
N GLU A 167 6.47 -13.91 1.09
CA GLU A 167 7.08 -14.68 0.00
C GLU A 167 6.10 -14.92 -1.14
N GLY A 168 6.48 -14.51 -2.33
CA GLY A 168 5.68 -14.68 -3.55
C GLY A 168 4.56 -13.67 -3.75
N SER A 169 4.41 -12.70 -2.86
CA SER A 169 3.59 -11.51 -3.08
C SER A 169 4.36 -10.46 -3.89
N GLY A 170 3.64 -9.63 -4.62
CA GLY A 170 4.22 -8.45 -5.29
C GLY A 170 4.42 -7.25 -4.36
N MET A 171 3.98 -7.32 -3.10
CA MET A 171 4.03 -6.17 -2.19
C MET A 171 5.45 -5.66 -1.94
N SER A 172 6.40 -6.55 -1.59
CA SER A 172 7.79 -6.17 -1.34
C SER A 172 8.57 -5.81 -2.61
N TRP A 173 8.01 -6.09 -3.80
CA TRP A 173 8.51 -5.55 -5.06
C TRP A 173 7.95 -4.16 -5.35
N LEU A 174 6.69 -3.90 -5.02
CA LEU A 174 6.09 -2.58 -5.14
C LEU A 174 6.72 -1.60 -4.15
N VAL A 175 6.87 -2.03 -2.90
CA VAL A 175 7.39 -1.23 -1.79
C VAL A 175 8.83 -1.65 -1.51
N GLU A 176 9.79 -0.81 -1.91
CA GLU A 176 11.21 -0.99 -1.65
C GLU A 176 11.55 -0.40 -0.28
N ASP A 177 12.11 -1.26 0.61
CA ASP A 177 12.39 -0.85 2.00
C ASP A 177 13.34 0.34 2.10
N GLY A 178 12.92 1.36 2.85
CA GLY A 178 13.66 2.62 3.03
C GLY A 178 13.64 3.56 1.83
N GLU A 179 13.09 3.13 0.67
CA GLU A 179 13.03 3.91 -0.56
C GLU A 179 11.61 4.41 -0.89
N THR A 180 10.65 3.49 -1.04
CA THR A 180 9.26 3.84 -1.37
C THR A 180 8.27 3.50 -0.25
N GLY A 181 8.77 2.95 0.85
CA GLY A 181 8.02 2.58 2.04
C GLY A 181 8.90 1.82 3.03
N LEU A 182 8.25 1.11 3.95
CA LEU A 182 8.90 0.23 4.92
C LEU A 182 8.37 -1.19 4.77
N VAL A 183 9.28 -2.16 4.82
CA VAL A 183 8.95 -3.59 4.74
C VAL A 183 9.23 -4.24 6.10
N THR A 184 8.26 -4.97 6.62
CA THR A 184 8.33 -5.61 7.94
C THR A 184 8.24 -7.13 7.81
N PRO A 185 8.80 -7.90 8.73
CA PRO A 185 8.61 -9.36 8.72
C PRO A 185 7.13 -9.72 8.85
N THR A 186 6.70 -10.74 8.12
CA THR A 186 5.33 -11.27 8.15
C THR A 186 4.97 -11.77 9.56
N ASN A 187 3.73 -11.55 9.99
CA ASN A 187 3.21 -11.96 11.31
C ASN A 187 4.01 -11.41 12.51
N ASN A 188 4.64 -10.27 12.35
CA ASN A 188 5.50 -9.69 13.40
C ASN A 188 4.91 -8.35 13.89
N VAL A 189 4.28 -8.40 15.07
CA VAL A 189 3.69 -7.21 15.72
C VAL A 189 4.77 -6.19 16.06
N ASP A 190 5.90 -6.63 16.64
CA ASP A 190 6.95 -5.72 17.07
C ASP A 190 7.64 -5.03 15.89
N GLY A 191 7.94 -5.77 14.82
CA GLY A 191 8.50 -5.19 13.59
C GLY A 191 7.55 -4.18 12.93
N LEU A 192 6.23 -4.43 12.96
CA LEU A 192 5.24 -3.48 12.49
C LEU A 192 5.15 -2.26 13.40
N THR A 193 5.21 -2.46 14.71
CA THR A 193 5.28 -1.40 15.73
C THR A 193 6.45 -0.46 15.47
N ASP A 194 7.65 -1.03 15.29
CA ASP A 194 8.88 -0.26 15.03
C ASP A 194 8.77 0.57 13.73
N ALA A 195 8.22 -0.01 12.66
CA ALA A 195 8.02 0.69 11.40
C ALA A 195 7.05 1.90 11.55
N LEU A 196 5.95 1.70 12.26
CA LEU A 196 4.99 2.78 12.54
C LEU A 196 5.60 3.86 13.44
N CYS A 197 6.36 3.48 14.46
CA CYS A 197 7.08 4.43 15.32
C CYS A 197 8.09 5.27 14.54
N ARG A 198 8.87 4.67 13.63
CA ARG A 198 9.80 5.39 12.76
C ARG A 198 9.11 6.47 11.93
N LEU A 199 7.93 6.18 11.36
CA LEU A 199 7.17 7.18 10.60
C LEU A 199 6.54 8.25 11.50
N ARG A 200 6.09 7.89 12.71
CA ARG A 200 5.57 8.83 13.70
C ARG A 200 6.63 9.81 14.18
N ASP A 201 7.83 9.32 14.44
CA ASP A 201 8.92 10.09 15.03
C ASP A 201 9.69 10.92 13.98
N ASP A 202 9.63 10.50 12.71
CA ASP A 202 10.22 11.21 11.57
C ASP A 202 9.16 11.44 10.45
N PRO A 203 8.35 12.51 10.54
CA PRO A 203 7.40 12.87 9.48
C PRO A 203 8.05 13.18 8.13
N ALA A 204 9.33 13.63 8.13
CA ALA A 204 10.06 13.87 6.89
C ALA A 204 10.39 12.56 6.17
N LEU A 205 10.63 11.47 6.92
CA LEU A 205 10.79 10.15 6.36
C LEU A 205 9.50 9.72 5.63
N ALA A 206 8.32 9.84 6.28
CA ALA A 206 7.05 9.49 5.67
C ALA A 206 6.83 10.26 4.35
N THR A 207 7.07 11.57 4.36
CA THR A 207 6.96 12.42 3.16
C THR A 207 7.93 11.96 2.06
N ARG A 208 9.19 11.71 2.38
CA ARG A 208 10.22 11.29 1.42
C ARG A 208 9.87 9.96 0.77
N LEU A 209 9.44 8.97 1.58
CA LEU A 209 9.03 7.65 1.08
C LEU A 209 7.81 7.76 0.15
N GLY A 210 6.81 8.55 0.55
CA GLY A 210 5.61 8.80 -0.26
C GLY A 210 5.93 9.45 -1.60
N LEU A 211 6.79 10.46 -1.65
CA LEU A 211 7.21 11.11 -2.90
C LEU A 211 7.97 10.15 -3.83
N LYS A 212 8.86 9.32 -3.30
CA LYS A 212 9.53 8.28 -4.10
C LYS A 212 8.55 7.22 -4.60
N GLY A 213 7.58 6.82 -3.77
CA GLY A 213 6.49 5.94 -4.18
C GLY A 213 5.68 6.54 -5.34
N ARG A 214 5.34 7.83 -5.25
CA ARG A 214 4.66 8.57 -6.32
C ARG A 214 5.47 8.59 -7.61
N GLN A 215 6.76 8.84 -7.53
CA GLN A 215 7.64 8.80 -8.71
C GLN A 215 7.62 7.41 -9.38
N LYS A 216 7.74 6.34 -8.61
CA LYS A 216 7.63 4.96 -9.12
C LYS A 216 6.26 4.71 -9.75
N PHE A 217 5.17 5.16 -9.11
CA PHE A 217 3.83 5.06 -9.65
C PHE A 217 3.72 5.70 -11.02
N LEU A 218 4.15 6.95 -11.17
CA LEU A 218 4.06 7.70 -12.43
C LEU A 218 4.85 7.06 -13.58
N THR A 219 5.95 6.38 -13.27
CA THR A 219 6.81 5.78 -14.30
C THR A 219 6.40 4.36 -14.70
N THR A 220 5.74 3.60 -13.80
CA THR A 220 5.59 2.15 -14.02
C THR A 220 4.23 1.55 -13.65
N LEU A 221 3.40 2.28 -12.91
CA LEU A 221 2.19 1.72 -12.29
C LEU A 221 0.90 2.45 -12.69
N THR A 222 0.97 3.34 -13.68
CA THR A 222 -0.22 3.94 -14.30
C THR A 222 -0.86 2.95 -15.27
N ILE A 223 -2.17 3.11 -15.53
CA ILE A 223 -2.85 2.30 -16.53
C ILE A 223 -2.21 2.46 -17.91
N ASP A 224 -1.77 3.67 -18.25
CA ASP A 224 -1.11 3.96 -19.54
C ASP A 224 0.23 3.22 -19.65
N ALA A 225 1.06 3.21 -18.60
CA ALA A 225 2.32 2.47 -18.59
C ALA A 225 2.11 0.96 -18.77
N SER A 226 1.08 0.39 -18.11
CA SER A 226 0.71 -1.01 -18.29
C SER A 226 0.20 -1.31 -19.70
N ALA A 227 -0.62 -0.42 -20.26
CA ALA A 227 -1.15 -0.56 -21.63
C ALA A 227 -0.03 -0.48 -22.67
N GLU A 228 0.90 0.46 -22.53
CA GLU A 228 2.06 0.61 -23.41
C GLU A 228 2.96 -0.64 -23.36
N ALA A 229 3.24 -1.17 -22.16
CA ALA A 229 4.03 -2.38 -22.00
C ALA A 229 3.36 -3.59 -22.66
N ILE A 230 2.04 -3.73 -22.56
CA ILE A 230 1.27 -4.78 -23.24
C ILE A 230 1.34 -4.59 -24.77
N GLN A 231 1.15 -3.37 -25.26
CA GLN A 231 1.21 -3.06 -26.69
C GLN A 231 2.60 -3.38 -27.27
N ASN A 232 3.65 -2.99 -26.56
CA ASN A 232 5.03 -3.31 -26.93
C ASN A 232 5.27 -4.82 -26.98
N LEU A 233 4.71 -5.58 -26.02
CA LEU A 233 4.79 -7.04 -26.04
C LEU A 233 4.13 -7.61 -27.30
N TYR A 234 2.96 -7.11 -27.72
CA TYR A 234 2.29 -7.56 -28.95
C TYR A 234 3.09 -7.28 -30.21
N HIS A 235 3.70 -6.09 -30.32
CA HIS A 235 4.54 -5.73 -31.50
C HIS A 235 5.77 -6.64 -31.67
N HIS A 236 6.27 -7.23 -30.59
CA HIS A 236 7.43 -8.12 -30.61
C HIS A 236 7.05 -9.62 -30.67
N LEU A 237 5.76 -9.96 -30.80
CA LEU A 237 5.35 -11.33 -31.06
C LEU A 237 5.66 -11.69 -32.52
N PRO A 238 6.25 -12.88 -32.78
CA PRO A 238 6.42 -13.34 -34.16
C PRO A 238 5.03 -13.48 -34.80
N SER A 239 4.91 -12.94 -36.01
CA SER A 239 3.71 -13.14 -36.84
C SER A 239 3.48 -14.65 -36.97
N THR A 240 2.30 -15.10 -36.55
CA THR A 240 1.92 -16.50 -36.77
C THR A 240 1.82 -16.73 -38.27
N PRO A 241 2.46 -17.78 -38.85
CA PRO A 241 2.33 -18.12 -40.24
C PRO A 241 0.90 -18.50 -40.60
#